data_112733324711f399e7e557ecf3a0e1d5
#
_entry.id   112733324711f399e7e557ecf3a0e1d5
#
_cell.length_a   1.000
_cell.length_b   1.000
_cell.length_c   1.000
_cell.angle_alpha   90.00
_cell.angle_beta   90.00
_cell.angle_gamma   90.00
#
_symmetry.space_group_name_H-M   'P 1'
#
loop_
_entity.id
_entity.type
_entity.pdbx_description
1 polymer ?
#
loop_
_entity_poly.entity_id
_entity_poly.type
_entity_poly.pdbx_seq_one_letter_code
_entity_poly.pdbx_strand_id
1 'polypeptide(L)'
;RLHDELQERAQKIAAEAAAAGSGDFVEQVSCELPLQAIAGLLGVPQEDRGKLFHWSNEMTGNEDPEYAHIDPKASSAELIGYAMKMAEEKAKNPADDIVTQLIQADIDGEKLSDDEFGFFVVMLAVAGNETTRNSITQGMMAFAEHPDQWELYKKVRPETAADEIVRWATPVTAFQRTALRDYELSGVQIKKGQRVVMFYRSANFDEEVFQDPFTFNTLRNPNPHVGFGGTGAHYCIGANLARMTINLIFNAVADHMPDLKPISAPERLRSGWLNGIKHWQVDYTGRCPVAH
;
A
#
# COMPACT_ATOMS: atom_id res chain seq x y z
N ARG A 1 -2.78 -16.41 -13.72
CA ARG A 1 -4.01 -15.62 -13.97
C ARG A 1 -3.94 -14.23 -13.32
N LEU A 2 -3.90 -14.10 -11.99
CA LEU A 2 -3.84 -12.78 -11.32
C LEU A 2 -2.60 -11.99 -11.73
N HIS A 3 -1.42 -12.62 -11.80
CA HIS A 3 -0.19 -11.99 -12.25
C HIS A 3 -0.33 -11.39 -13.65
N ASP A 4 -0.84 -12.14 -14.60
CA ASP A 4 -0.94 -11.70 -16.01
C ASP A 4 -1.95 -10.55 -16.16
N GLU A 5 -3.07 -10.63 -15.42
CA GLU A 5 -4.06 -9.55 -15.37
C GLU A 5 -3.45 -8.25 -14.78
N LEU A 6 -2.69 -8.36 -13.68
CA LEU A 6 -2.06 -7.20 -13.06
C LEU A 6 -0.91 -6.64 -13.90
N GLN A 7 -0.19 -7.50 -14.63
CA GLN A 7 0.85 -7.09 -15.57
C GLN A 7 0.26 -6.27 -16.71
N GLU A 8 -0.83 -6.74 -17.33
CA GLU A 8 -1.52 -6.02 -18.40
C GLU A 8 -2.06 -4.66 -17.91
N ARG A 9 -2.65 -4.64 -16.71
CA ARG A 9 -3.13 -3.40 -16.08
C ARG A 9 -2.00 -2.42 -15.79
N ALA A 10 -0.87 -2.89 -15.26
CA ALA A 10 0.30 -2.06 -14.98
C ALA A 10 0.84 -1.40 -16.26
N GLN A 11 0.96 -2.16 -17.35
CA GLN A 11 1.39 -1.65 -18.66
C GLN A 11 0.42 -0.58 -19.18
N LYS A 12 -0.88 -0.81 -19.05
CA LYS A 12 -1.91 0.14 -19.48
C LYS A 12 -1.85 1.45 -18.68
N ILE A 13 -1.76 1.36 -17.34
CA ILE A 13 -1.66 2.52 -16.44
C ILE A 13 -0.44 3.37 -16.82
N ALA A 14 0.73 2.75 -16.97
CA ALA A 14 1.95 3.46 -17.32
C ALA A 14 1.91 4.07 -18.72
N ALA A 15 1.31 3.39 -19.70
CA ALA A 15 1.14 3.91 -21.05
C ALA A 15 0.18 5.11 -21.09
N GLU A 16 -0.93 5.07 -20.35
CA GLU A 16 -1.89 6.17 -20.25
C GLU A 16 -1.28 7.42 -19.56
N ALA A 17 -0.53 7.22 -18.47
CA ALA A 17 0.20 8.30 -17.79
C ALA A 17 1.27 8.91 -18.72
N ALA A 18 2.06 8.09 -19.41
CA ALA A 18 3.04 8.55 -20.38
C ALA A 18 2.41 9.38 -21.51
N ALA A 19 1.24 8.96 -22.02
CA ALA A 19 0.49 9.68 -23.04
C ALA A 19 -0.04 11.04 -22.55
N ALA A 20 -0.35 11.17 -21.26
CA ALA A 20 -0.75 12.44 -20.65
C ALA A 20 0.41 13.44 -20.56
N GLY A 21 1.66 12.98 -20.57
CA GLY A 21 2.88 13.77 -20.57
C GLY A 21 3.29 14.31 -19.21
N SER A 22 2.37 14.68 -18.35
CA SER A 22 2.59 15.10 -16.96
C SER A 22 1.32 14.94 -16.14
N GLY A 23 1.45 14.88 -14.81
CA GLY A 23 0.31 14.84 -13.92
C GLY A 23 0.66 14.41 -12.50
N ASP A 24 -0.36 14.09 -11.72
CA ASP A 24 -0.21 13.58 -10.37
C ASP A 24 0.12 12.09 -10.40
N PHE A 25 1.36 11.75 -10.02
CA PHE A 25 1.84 10.35 -9.99
C PHE A 25 1.05 9.49 -8.99
N VAL A 26 0.55 10.09 -7.90
CA VAL A 26 -0.24 9.37 -6.91
C VAL A 26 -1.54 8.89 -7.54
N GLU A 27 -2.30 9.79 -8.15
CA GLU A 27 -3.61 9.48 -8.73
C GLU A 27 -3.51 8.63 -9.99
N GLN A 28 -2.57 8.96 -10.89
CA GLN A 28 -2.50 8.36 -12.22
C GLN A 28 -1.74 7.02 -12.25
N VAL A 29 -0.83 6.80 -11.29
CA VAL A 29 0.04 5.62 -11.30
C VAL A 29 -0.03 4.82 -10.00
N SER A 30 0.29 5.47 -8.86
CA SER A 30 0.52 4.74 -7.62
C SER A 30 -0.73 4.12 -7.01
N CYS A 31 -1.88 4.78 -7.12
CA CYS A 31 -3.13 4.28 -6.55
C CYS A 31 -3.84 3.27 -7.45
N GLU A 32 -3.70 3.39 -8.78
CA GLU A 32 -4.53 2.65 -9.73
C GLU A 32 -4.34 1.14 -9.66
N LEU A 33 -3.09 0.65 -9.69
CA LEU A 33 -2.86 -0.79 -9.72
C LEU A 33 -3.23 -1.49 -8.40
N PRO A 34 -2.86 -0.98 -7.19
CA PRO A 34 -3.32 -1.53 -5.92
C PRO A 34 -4.84 -1.54 -5.79
N LEU A 35 -5.49 -0.44 -6.20
CA LEU A 35 -6.94 -0.29 -6.13
C LEU A 35 -7.66 -1.29 -7.03
N GLN A 36 -7.19 -1.46 -8.26
CA GLN A 36 -7.72 -2.47 -9.18
C GLN A 36 -7.48 -3.90 -8.69
N ALA A 37 -6.32 -4.16 -8.06
CA ALA A 37 -6.01 -5.46 -7.49
C ALA A 37 -6.94 -5.82 -6.33
N ILE A 38 -7.14 -4.91 -5.37
CA ILE A 38 -7.99 -5.18 -4.20
C ILE A 38 -9.47 -5.26 -4.61
N ALA A 39 -9.94 -4.42 -5.54
CA ALA A 39 -11.29 -4.49 -6.08
C ALA A 39 -11.54 -5.84 -6.75
N GLY A 40 -10.60 -6.31 -7.58
CA GLY A 40 -10.69 -7.62 -8.23
C GLY A 40 -10.71 -8.79 -7.25
N LEU A 41 -9.87 -8.75 -6.22
CA LEU A 41 -9.82 -9.78 -5.18
C LEU A 41 -11.09 -9.84 -4.32
N LEU A 42 -11.66 -8.70 -3.98
CA LEU A 42 -12.91 -8.61 -3.25
C LEU A 42 -14.12 -8.95 -4.13
N GLY A 43 -13.94 -8.94 -5.45
CA GLY A 43 -15.02 -9.10 -6.42
C GLY A 43 -15.90 -7.85 -6.55
N VAL A 44 -15.33 -6.67 -6.28
CA VAL A 44 -15.95 -5.37 -6.51
C VAL A 44 -15.86 -5.04 -8.00
N PRO A 45 -16.96 -4.62 -8.66
CA PRO A 45 -16.93 -4.13 -10.03
C PRO A 45 -15.92 -3.01 -10.21
N GLN A 46 -15.18 -3.02 -11.34
CA GLN A 46 -14.11 -2.03 -11.56
C GLN A 46 -14.64 -0.60 -11.68
N GLU A 47 -15.88 -0.40 -12.09
CA GLU A 47 -16.58 0.88 -12.10
C GLU A 47 -16.80 1.45 -10.68
N ASP A 48 -16.89 0.59 -9.67
CA ASP A 48 -17.10 0.97 -8.27
C ASP A 48 -15.79 1.16 -7.49
N ARG A 49 -14.62 0.86 -8.10
CA ARG A 49 -13.33 0.97 -7.41
C ARG A 49 -13.04 2.37 -6.85
N GLY A 50 -13.56 3.40 -7.49
CA GLY A 50 -13.45 4.78 -7.02
C GLY A 50 -14.09 5.00 -5.64
N LYS A 51 -15.15 4.25 -5.29
CA LYS A 51 -15.77 4.28 -3.96
C LYS A 51 -14.79 3.76 -2.90
N LEU A 52 -14.10 2.64 -3.20
CA LEU A 52 -13.08 2.10 -2.28
C LEU A 52 -11.96 3.11 -2.03
N PHE A 53 -11.53 3.84 -3.07
CA PHE A 53 -10.51 4.87 -2.96
C PHE A 53 -10.95 6.02 -2.03
N HIS A 54 -12.16 6.54 -2.22
CA HIS A 54 -12.70 7.61 -1.38
C HIS A 54 -12.84 7.19 0.07
N TRP A 55 -13.51 6.07 0.34
CA TRP A 55 -13.70 5.56 1.70
C TRP A 55 -12.36 5.28 2.40
N SER A 56 -11.37 4.73 1.69
CA SER A 56 -10.04 4.47 2.23
C SER A 56 -9.34 5.77 2.66
N ASN A 57 -9.31 6.78 1.79
CA ASN A 57 -8.71 8.07 2.09
C ASN A 57 -9.40 8.77 3.28
N GLU A 58 -10.71 8.76 3.32
CA GLU A 58 -11.52 9.37 4.37
C GLU A 58 -11.30 8.69 5.74
N MET A 59 -11.19 7.36 5.76
CA MET A 59 -10.93 6.61 6.99
C MET A 59 -9.50 6.80 7.51
N THR A 60 -8.53 6.99 6.62
CA THR A 60 -7.11 7.03 7.00
C THR A 60 -6.56 8.45 7.13
N GLY A 61 -7.22 9.43 6.51
CA GLY A 61 -6.80 10.82 6.42
C GLY A 61 -7.38 11.75 7.49
N ASN A 62 -8.09 11.25 8.48
CA ASN A 62 -8.84 12.05 9.45
C ASN A 62 -8.01 13.08 10.25
N GLU A 63 -6.68 12.93 10.33
CA GLU A 63 -5.77 13.89 10.94
C GLU A 63 -5.30 14.98 9.95
N ASP A 64 -5.51 14.77 8.64
CA ASP A 64 -5.10 15.68 7.58
C ASP A 64 -6.18 16.74 7.33
N PRO A 65 -5.82 18.04 7.20
CA PRO A 65 -6.78 19.12 6.95
C PRO A 65 -7.68 18.90 5.73
N GLU A 66 -7.23 18.16 4.73
CA GLU A 66 -8.00 17.84 3.52
C GLU A 66 -9.20 16.94 3.82
N TYR A 67 -9.06 15.99 4.78
CA TYR A 67 -10.09 15.02 5.14
C TYR A 67 -10.69 15.26 6.52
N ALA A 68 -10.16 16.19 7.33
CA ALA A 68 -10.57 16.40 8.72
C ALA A 68 -12.05 16.83 8.88
N HIS A 69 -12.70 17.26 7.81
CA HIS A 69 -14.13 17.62 7.80
C HIS A 69 -15.06 16.41 7.60
N ILE A 70 -14.52 15.24 7.30
CA ILE A 70 -15.27 13.99 7.03
C ILE A 70 -15.25 13.11 8.28
N ASP A 71 -16.40 12.53 8.62
CA ASP A 71 -16.47 11.54 9.69
C ASP A 71 -16.01 10.16 9.18
N PRO A 72 -14.85 9.64 9.61
CA PRO A 72 -14.35 8.36 9.16
C PRO A 72 -15.25 7.17 9.50
N LYS A 73 -16.13 7.33 10.50
CA LYS A 73 -17.12 6.31 10.86
C LYS A 73 -18.23 6.22 9.83
N ALA A 74 -18.62 7.35 9.22
CA ALA A 74 -19.60 7.37 8.14
C ALA A 74 -19.06 6.60 6.92
N SER A 75 -17.83 6.88 6.50
CA SER A 75 -17.17 6.20 5.37
C SER A 75 -17.01 4.69 5.64
N SER A 76 -16.67 4.31 6.88
CA SER A 76 -16.61 2.90 7.29
C SER A 76 -17.99 2.23 7.20
N ALA A 77 -19.04 2.90 7.67
CA ALA A 77 -20.40 2.38 7.62
C ALA A 77 -20.91 2.21 6.17
N GLU A 78 -20.58 3.16 5.30
CA GLU A 78 -20.91 3.06 3.87
C GLU A 78 -20.23 1.87 3.20
N LEU A 79 -18.94 1.67 3.47
CA LEU A 79 -18.19 0.52 2.96
C LEU A 79 -18.76 -0.81 3.48
N ILE A 80 -19.08 -0.90 4.78
CA ILE A 80 -19.72 -2.09 5.35
C ILE A 80 -21.09 -2.34 4.67
N GLY A 81 -21.90 -1.31 4.52
CA GLY A 81 -23.20 -1.42 3.85
C GLY A 81 -23.08 -1.88 2.39
N TYR A 82 -22.06 -1.41 1.68
CA TYR A 82 -21.74 -1.86 0.33
C TYR A 82 -21.31 -3.34 0.32
N ALA A 83 -20.41 -3.73 1.23
CA ALA A 83 -19.94 -5.10 1.36
C ALA A 83 -21.08 -6.09 1.69
N MET A 84 -22.02 -5.70 2.57
CA MET A 84 -23.19 -6.53 2.91
C MET A 84 -24.11 -6.76 1.71
N LYS A 85 -24.39 -5.72 0.91
CA LYS A 85 -25.17 -5.87 -0.32
C LYS A 85 -24.48 -6.80 -1.32
N MET A 86 -23.18 -6.64 -1.47
CA MET A 86 -22.38 -7.52 -2.34
C MET A 86 -22.40 -8.96 -1.82
N ALA A 87 -22.33 -9.20 -0.51
CA ALA A 87 -22.46 -10.52 0.09
C ALA A 87 -23.83 -11.19 -0.20
N GLU A 88 -24.92 -10.43 -0.10
CA GLU A 88 -26.26 -10.92 -0.44
C GLU A 88 -26.38 -11.36 -1.91
N GLU A 89 -25.77 -10.60 -2.83
CA GLU A 89 -25.75 -10.93 -4.26
C GLU A 89 -24.90 -12.16 -4.53
N LYS A 90 -23.72 -12.25 -3.93
CA LYS A 90 -22.80 -13.38 -4.08
C LYS A 90 -23.27 -14.66 -3.40
N ALA A 91 -24.09 -14.57 -2.36
CA ALA A 91 -24.75 -15.72 -1.78
C ALA A 91 -25.72 -16.40 -2.77
N LYS A 92 -26.31 -15.63 -3.69
CA LYS A 92 -27.18 -16.13 -4.75
C LYS A 92 -26.41 -16.53 -6.00
N ASN A 93 -25.36 -15.80 -6.31
CA ASN A 93 -24.52 -15.95 -7.51
C ASN A 93 -23.02 -15.98 -7.10
N PRO A 94 -22.52 -17.11 -6.57
CA PRO A 94 -21.13 -17.24 -6.15
C PRO A 94 -20.14 -16.97 -7.30
N ALA A 95 -19.02 -16.30 -6.97
CA ALA A 95 -17.93 -16.03 -7.90
C ALA A 95 -16.57 -16.46 -7.30
N ASP A 96 -15.52 -16.43 -8.12
CA ASP A 96 -14.15 -16.73 -7.66
C ASP A 96 -13.52 -15.48 -7.06
N ASP A 97 -13.98 -15.09 -5.87
CA ASP A 97 -13.49 -13.92 -5.14
C ASP A 97 -13.53 -14.12 -3.61
N ILE A 98 -12.84 -13.22 -2.90
CA ILE A 98 -12.69 -13.30 -1.43
C ILE A 98 -14.05 -13.15 -0.72
N VAL A 99 -14.94 -12.29 -1.20
CA VAL A 99 -16.25 -12.10 -0.56
C VAL A 99 -17.05 -13.41 -0.62
N THR A 100 -17.09 -14.06 -1.79
CA THR A 100 -17.74 -15.38 -1.90
C THR A 100 -17.11 -16.39 -0.95
N GLN A 101 -15.78 -16.44 -0.87
CA GLN A 101 -15.08 -17.37 0.02
C GLN A 101 -15.37 -17.07 1.50
N LEU A 102 -15.41 -15.80 1.90
CA LEU A 102 -15.70 -15.41 3.29
C LEU A 102 -17.12 -15.77 3.74
N ILE A 103 -18.13 -15.52 2.90
CA ILE A 103 -19.53 -15.87 3.23
C ILE A 103 -19.77 -17.38 3.26
N GLN A 104 -18.94 -18.15 2.56
CA GLN A 104 -19.02 -19.62 2.54
C GLN A 104 -18.08 -20.27 3.56
N ALA A 105 -17.18 -19.50 4.18
CA ALA A 105 -16.23 -20.02 5.15
C ALA A 105 -16.95 -20.60 6.36
N ASP A 106 -16.52 -21.79 6.78
CA ASP A 106 -16.95 -22.48 7.98
C ASP A 106 -15.70 -23.01 8.67
N ILE A 107 -15.47 -22.57 9.90
CA ILE A 107 -14.33 -23.00 10.71
C ILE A 107 -14.90 -23.69 11.94
N ASP A 108 -14.82 -25.01 11.96
CA ASP A 108 -15.31 -25.86 13.06
C ASP A 108 -16.83 -25.67 13.35
N GLY A 109 -17.63 -25.37 12.33
CA GLY A 109 -19.06 -25.11 12.45
C GLY A 109 -19.42 -23.65 12.75
N GLU A 110 -18.42 -22.78 12.85
CA GLU A 110 -18.63 -21.34 13.09
C GLU A 110 -18.41 -20.55 11.78
N LYS A 111 -19.34 -19.64 11.47
CA LYS A 111 -19.26 -18.71 10.35
C LYS A 111 -18.99 -17.31 10.87
N LEU A 112 -18.43 -16.47 10.01
CA LEU A 112 -18.31 -15.05 10.32
C LEU A 112 -19.70 -14.43 10.57
N SER A 113 -19.82 -13.68 11.64
CA SER A 113 -20.97 -12.78 11.84
C SER A 113 -20.91 -11.64 10.83
N ASP A 114 -22.04 -10.96 10.63
CA ASP A 114 -22.14 -9.81 9.75
C ASP A 114 -21.13 -8.71 10.11
N ASP A 115 -20.94 -8.45 11.41
CA ASP A 115 -19.96 -7.48 11.90
C ASP A 115 -18.52 -7.91 11.58
N GLU A 116 -18.16 -9.16 11.84
CA GLU A 116 -16.82 -9.69 11.53
C GLU A 116 -16.55 -9.64 10.03
N PHE A 117 -17.51 -10.03 9.21
CA PHE A 117 -17.40 -9.93 7.75
C PHE A 117 -17.22 -8.47 7.30
N GLY A 118 -18.06 -7.55 7.80
CA GLY A 118 -17.99 -6.14 7.44
C GLY A 118 -16.64 -5.52 7.79
N PHE A 119 -16.15 -5.72 9.03
CA PHE A 119 -14.85 -5.23 9.46
C PHE A 119 -13.69 -5.89 8.72
N PHE A 120 -13.80 -7.15 8.32
CA PHE A 120 -12.81 -7.83 7.53
C PHE A 120 -12.66 -7.19 6.14
N VAL A 121 -13.78 -6.86 5.48
CA VAL A 121 -13.77 -6.17 4.18
C VAL A 121 -13.18 -4.75 4.32
N VAL A 122 -13.55 -4.00 5.37
CA VAL A 122 -12.95 -2.68 5.66
C VAL A 122 -11.43 -2.80 5.82
N MET A 123 -10.97 -3.78 6.59
CA MET A 123 -9.55 -4.01 6.80
C MET A 123 -8.82 -4.29 5.48
N LEU A 124 -9.37 -5.16 4.63
CA LEU A 124 -8.74 -5.50 3.34
C LEU A 124 -8.70 -4.30 2.39
N ALA A 125 -9.79 -3.53 2.31
CA ALA A 125 -9.89 -2.35 1.44
C ALA A 125 -8.82 -1.30 1.81
N VAL A 126 -8.69 -0.98 3.11
CA VAL A 126 -7.70 -0.02 3.60
C VAL A 126 -6.28 -0.55 3.48
N ALA A 127 -6.02 -1.76 3.99
CA ALA A 127 -4.68 -2.32 4.05
C ALA A 127 -4.07 -2.57 2.67
N GLY A 128 -4.89 -3.01 1.70
CA GLY A 128 -4.43 -3.37 0.36
C GLY A 128 -4.16 -2.18 -0.56
N ASN A 129 -4.80 -1.03 -0.31
CA ASN A 129 -4.67 0.17 -1.13
C ASN A 129 -3.57 1.12 -0.61
N GLU A 130 -3.76 1.66 0.60
CA GLU A 130 -2.94 2.75 1.14
C GLU A 130 -1.45 2.43 1.23
N THR A 131 -1.11 1.27 1.76
CA THR A 131 0.27 0.89 2.01
C THR A 131 1.05 0.67 0.72
N THR A 132 0.45 0.01 -0.27
CA THR A 132 1.08 -0.27 -1.56
C THR A 132 1.21 1.00 -2.39
N ARG A 133 0.17 1.86 -2.43
CA ARG A 133 0.21 3.18 -3.05
C ARG A 133 1.36 4.02 -2.53
N ASN A 134 1.49 4.13 -1.21
CA ASN A 134 2.55 4.91 -0.58
C ASN A 134 3.94 4.31 -0.82
N SER A 135 4.06 2.99 -0.89
CA SER A 135 5.32 2.31 -1.25
C SER A 135 5.72 2.64 -2.69
N ILE A 136 4.79 2.60 -3.64
CA ILE A 136 5.05 2.93 -5.05
C ILE A 136 5.46 4.39 -5.20
N THR A 137 4.71 5.32 -4.60
CA THR A 137 5.03 6.76 -4.68
C THR A 137 6.42 7.05 -4.11
N GLN A 138 6.70 6.59 -2.89
CA GLN A 138 7.98 6.85 -2.23
C GLN A 138 9.14 6.08 -2.87
N GLY A 139 8.87 4.91 -3.45
CA GLY A 139 9.85 4.18 -4.25
C GLY A 139 10.27 4.98 -5.48
N MET A 140 9.33 5.60 -6.20
CA MET A 140 9.68 6.46 -7.35
C MET A 140 10.39 7.73 -6.91
N MET A 141 10.02 8.32 -5.78
CA MET A 141 10.75 9.44 -5.18
C MET A 141 12.20 9.03 -4.85
N ALA A 142 12.39 7.84 -4.25
CA ALA A 142 13.73 7.32 -3.96
C ALA A 142 14.55 7.12 -5.24
N PHE A 143 13.97 6.61 -6.32
CA PHE A 143 14.65 6.52 -7.61
C PHE A 143 14.98 7.90 -8.20
N ALA A 144 14.14 8.91 -8.02
CA ALA A 144 14.44 10.27 -8.47
C ALA A 144 15.59 10.91 -7.66
N GLU A 145 15.71 10.58 -6.37
CA GLU A 145 16.80 11.01 -5.49
C GLU A 145 18.09 10.19 -5.70
N HIS A 146 17.99 8.94 -6.22
CA HIS A 146 19.08 8.01 -6.48
C HIS A 146 19.09 7.57 -7.96
N PRO A 147 19.46 8.43 -8.90
CA PRO A 147 19.37 8.15 -10.33
C PRO A 147 20.25 6.96 -10.79
N ASP A 148 21.34 6.66 -10.09
CA ASP A 148 22.15 5.47 -10.31
C ASP A 148 21.36 4.17 -10.06
N GLN A 149 20.52 4.15 -9.03
CA GLN A 149 19.64 3.03 -8.72
C GLN A 149 18.51 2.89 -9.74
N TRP A 150 18.02 4.00 -10.29
CA TRP A 150 17.05 3.96 -11.38
C TRP A 150 17.65 3.41 -12.67
N GLU A 151 18.87 3.84 -13.03
CA GLU A 151 19.59 3.30 -14.17
C GLU A 151 19.89 1.80 -14.00
N LEU A 152 20.25 1.36 -12.80
CA LEU A 152 20.41 -0.05 -12.47
C LEU A 152 19.08 -0.81 -12.62
N TYR A 153 18.01 -0.29 -12.04
CA TYR A 153 16.69 -0.90 -12.08
C TYR A 153 16.20 -1.08 -13.53
N LYS A 154 16.31 -0.06 -14.36
CA LYS A 154 15.93 -0.14 -15.80
C LYS A 154 16.62 -1.27 -16.55
N LYS A 155 17.85 -1.61 -16.18
CA LYS A 155 18.67 -2.64 -16.85
C LYS A 155 18.45 -4.03 -16.28
N VAL A 156 18.32 -4.17 -14.97
CA VAL A 156 18.39 -5.46 -14.25
C VAL A 156 17.02 -5.96 -13.81
N ARG A 157 16.09 -5.05 -13.48
CA ARG A 157 14.73 -5.37 -12.96
C ARG A 157 14.78 -6.32 -11.76
N PRO A 158 15.55 -6.02 -10.70
CA PRO A 158 15.74 -6.97 -9.62
C PRO A 158 14.46 -7.15 -8.81
N GLU A 159 14.06 -8.39 -8.55
CA GLU A 159 12.89 -8.70 -7.71
C GLU A 159 13.06 -8.20 -6.26
N THR A 160 14.30 -8.10 -5.78
CA THR A 160 14.66 -7.55 -4.46
C THR A 160 14.29 -6.07 -4.29
N ALA A 161 14.07 -5.36 -5.39
CA ALA A 161 13.69 -3.95 -5.36
C ALA A 161 12.40 -3.69 -4.58
N ALA A 162 11.41 -4.58 -4.68
CA ALA A 162 10.15 -4.42 -3.95
C ALA A 162 10.36 -4.38 -2.43
N ASP A 163 11.20 -5.26 -1.88
CA ASP A 163 11.53 -5.27 -0.45
C ASP A 163 12.32 -4.02 -0.05
N GLU A 164 13.26 -3.56 -0.85
CA GLU A 164 14.00 -2.33 -0.58
C GLU A 164 13.09 -1.09 -0.64
N ILE A 165 12.18 -1.03 -1.59
CA ILE A 165 11.17 0.04 -1.68
C ILE A 165 10.29 0.05 -0.42
N VAL A 166 9.81 -1.10 0.03
CA VAL A 166 8.99 -1.20 1.25
C VAL A 166 9.79 -0.83 2.50
N ARG A 167 11.06 -1.27 2.60
CA ARG A 167 11.96 -0.87 3.69
C ARG A 167 12.15 0.65 3.71
N TRP A 168 12.50 1.24 2.59
CA TRP A 168 12.77 2.67 2.44
C TRP A 168 11.54 3.53 2.70
N ALA A 169 10.42 3.18 2.10
CA ALA A 169 9.16 3.87 2.27
C ALA A 169 8.61 3.72 3.69
N THR A 170 8.70 2.53 4.26
CA THR A 170 8.04 2.18 5.53
C THR A 170 6.63 2.79 5.60
N PRO A 171 5.68 2.32 4.76
CA PRO A 171 4.37 2.99 4.59
C PRO A 171 3.54 3.02 5.88
N VAL A 172 3.75 2.06 6.77
CA VAL A 172 3.25 2.09 8.15
C VAL A 172 4.41 2.48 9.06
N THR A 173 4.31 3.64 9.70
CA THR A 173 5.39 4.15 10.57
C THR A 173 5.42 3.47 11.91
N ALA A 174 4.26 3.19 12.48
CA ALA A 174 4.15 2.61 13.81
C ALA A 174 2.84 1.85 14.01
N PHE A 175 2.90 0.79 14.81
CA PHE A 175 1.76 0.12 15.40
C PHE A 175 1.91 0.00 16.90
N GLN A 176 0.77 -0.15 17.59
CA GLN A 176 0.70 -0.27 19.05
C GLN A 176 0.25 -1.66 19.46
N ARG A 177 0.76 -2.11 20.60
CA ARG A 177 0.30 -3.29 21.34
C ARG A 177 -0.02 -2.88 22.77
N THR A 178 -0.90 -3.63 23.43
CA THR A 178 -1.15 -3.50 24.87
C THR A 178 -0.60 -4.73 25.58
N ALA A 179 0.20 -4.53 26.62
CA ALA A 179 0.76 -5.62 27.38
C ALA A 179 -0.34 -6.38 28.15
N LEU A 180 -0.48 -7.67 27.89
CA LEU A 180 -1.48 -8.52 28.56
C LEU A 180 -1.03 -9.00 29.94
N ARG A 181 0.26 -8.90 30.23
CA ARG A 181 0.91 -9.27 31.50
C ARG A 181 2.16 -8.39 31.72
N ASP A 182 2.69 -8.41 32.91
CA ASP A 182 4.00 -7.81 33.20
C ASP A 182 5.06 -8.53 32.36
N TYR A 183 5.98 -7.77 31.76
CA TYR A 183 7.04 -8.25 30.91
C TYR A 183 8.28 -7.38 31.01
N GLU A 184 9.46 -7.99 30.90
CA GLU A 184 10.71 -7.25 30.78
C GLU A 184 11.20 -7.31 29.33
N LEU A 185 11.48 -6.15 28.74
CA LEU A 185 12.07 -6.01 27.42
C LEU A 185 13.34 -5.17 27.50
N SER A 186 14.49 -5.77 27.20
CA SER A 186 15.79 -5.09 27.21
C SER A 186 16.08 -4.31 28.51
N GLY A 187 15.77 -4.89 29.66
CA GLY A 187 15.94 -4.27 30.99
C GLY A 187 14.84 -3.29 31.40
N VAL A 188 13.88 -3.02 30.53
CA VAL A 188 12.74 -2.13 30.84
C VAL A 188 11.53 -2.96 31.27
N GLN A 189 10.99 -2.65 32.46
CA GLN A 189 9.79 -3.28 32.99
C GLN A 189 8.54 -2.68 32.36
N ILE A 190 7.79 -3.51 31.62
CA ILE A 190 6.50 -3.18 31.02
C ILE A 190 5.41 -3.81 31.87
N LYS A 191 4.48 -3.00 32.40
CA LYS A 191 3.36 -3.47 33.21
C LYS A 191 2.15 -3.85 32.37
N LYS A 192 1.37 -4.81 32.86
CA LYS A 192 0.06 -5.15 32.26
C LYS A 192 -0.76 -3.88 32.04
N GLY A 193 -1.35 -3.76 30.83
CA GLY A 193 -2.17 -2.62 30.42
C GLY A 193 -1.38 -1.45 29.81
N GLN A 194 -0.05 -1.45 29.91
CA GLN A 194 0.75 -0.42 29.24
C GLN A 194 0.76 -0.60 27.73
N ARG A 195 0.84 0.54 27.05
CA ARG A 195 0.92 0.61 25.59
C ARG A 195 2.39 0.55 25.15
N VAL A 196 2.67 -0.31 24.18
CA VAL A 196 3.98 -0.45 23.54
C VAL A 196 3.84 -0.06 22.09
N VAL A 197 4.52 0.99 21.68
CA VAL A 197 4.53 1.47 20.28
C VAL A 197 5.78 0.95 19.60
N MET A 198 5.61 0.29 18.46
CA MET A 198 6.69 -0.23 17.63
C MET A 198 6.89 0.73 16.45
N PHE A 199 8.05 1.40 16.39
CA PHE A 199 8.40 2.28 15.30
C PHE A 199 9.10 1.50 14.18
N TYR A 200 8.36 1.13 13.15
CA TYR A 200 8.87 0.33 12.03
C TYR A 200 9.94 1.04 11.23
N ARG A 201 9.81 2.37 11.08
CA ARG A 201 10.84 3.15 10.41
C ARG A 201 12.17 3.10 11.14
N SER A 202 12.18 3.18 12.48
CA SER A 202 13.41 3.03 13.26
C SER A 202 14.05 1.66 13.03
N ALA A 203 13.25 0.60 13.08
CA ALA A 203 13.74 -0.76 12.87
C ALA A 203 14.26 -0.99 11.43
N ASN A 204 13.62 -0.39 10.42
CA ASN A 204 14.03 -0.52 9.02
C ASN A 204 15.31 0.27 8.67
N PHE A 205 15.76 1.14 9.54
CA PHE A 205 17.00 1.93 9.41
C PHE A 205 18.00 1.68 10.54
N ASP A 206 17.85 0.55 11.24
CA ASP A 206 18.71 0.16 12.35
C ASP A 206 20.09 -0.29 11.85
N GLU A 207 21.14 0.39 12.28
CA GLU A 207 22.53 0.11 11.91
C GLU A 207 23.05 -1.20 12.52
N GLU A 208 22.42 -1.73 13.57
CA GLU A 208 22.75 -3.03 14.14
C GLU A 208 22.20 -4.20 13.27
N VAL A 209 21.20 -3.92 12.40
CA VAL A 209 20.55 -4.93 11.55
C VAL A 209 20.93 -4.78 10.09
N PHE A 210 21.05 -3.54 9.61
CA PHE A 210 21.32 -3.25 8.21
C PHE A 210 22.70 -2.62 8.02
N GLN A 211 23.47 -3.19 7.11
CA GLN A 211 24.65 -2.52 6.61
C GLN A 211 24.22 -1.34 5.73
N ASP A 212 24.78 -0.15 6.01
CA ASP A 212 24.46 1.09 5.30
C ASP A 212 22.94 1.35 5.16
N PRO A 213 22.18 1.44 6.30
CA PRO A 213 20.72 1.52 6.28
C PRO A 213 20.19 2.76 5.56
N PHE A 214 20.96 3.83 5.50
CA PHE A 214 20.61 5.09 4.84
C PHE A 214 21.00 5.13 3.34
N THR A 215 21.45 4.00 2.80
CA THR A 215 21.69 3.83 1.36
C THR A 215 20.52 3.08 0.75
N PHE A 216 19.86 3.67 -0.25
CA PHE A 216 18.86 3.01 -1.06
C PHE A 216 19.56 2.07 -2.03
N ASN A 217 19.29 0.77 -1.92
CA ASN A 217 19.97 -0.26 -2.71
C ASN A 217 18.97 -1.34 -3.17
N THR A 218 18.58 -1.28 -4.41
CA THR A 218 17.60 -2.21 -5.01
C THR A 218 18.08 -3.67 -5.09
N LEU A 219 19.37 -3.92 -4.88
CA LEU A 219 19.98 -5.26 -4.81
C LEU A 219 20.21 -5.72 -3.36
N ARG A 220 19.71 -5.01 -2.35
CA ARG A 220 19.92 -5.38 -0.95
C ARG A 220 19.42 -6.81 -0.68
N ASN A 221 20.34 -7.66 -0.26
CA ASN A 221 20.07 -9.05 0.12
C ASN A 221 21.15 -9.53 1.11
N PRO A 222 20.82 -9.98 2.33
CA PRO A 222 19.45 -10.05 2.88
C PRO A 222 18.84 -8.67 3.16
N ASN A 223 17.50 -8.62 3.19
CA ASN A 223 16.74 -7.42 3.52
C ASN A 223 15.69 -7.76 4.60
N PRO A 224 16.10 -7.89 5.87
CA PRO A 224 15.23 -8.34 6.97
C PRO A 224 14.36 -7.21 7.52
N HIS A 225 13.75 -6.41 6.64
CA HIS A 225 12.89 -5.32 7.03
C HIS A 225 11.59 -5.80 7.67
N VAL A 226 11.00 -4.95 8.51
CA VAL A 226 9.74 -5.21 9.20
C VAL A 226 8.55 -4.48 8.58
N GLY A 227 8.67 -4.01 7.34
CA GLY A 227 7.59 -3.30 6.62
C GLY A 227 6.33 -4.14 6.43
N PHE A 228 6.46 -5.47 6.44
CA PHE A 228 5.33 -6.42 6.45
C PHE A 228 5.03 -6.99 7.84
N GLY A 229 5.61 -6.42 8.89
CA GLY A 229 5.56 -6.95 10.24
C GLY A 229 6.72 -7.91 10.52
N GLY A 230 6.74 -8.43 11.75
CA GLY A 230 7.68 -9.48 12.16
C GLY A 230 7.13 -10.88 11.92
N THR A 231 7.62 -11.84 12.68
CA THR A 231 7.10 -13.23 12.68
C THR A 231 5.79 -13.32 13.47
N GLY A 232 4.92 -14.26 13.11
CA GLY A 232 3.71 -14.57 13.86
C GLY A 232 2.40 -14.27 13.12
N ALA A 233 1.28 -14.35 13.84
CA ALA A 233 -0.06 -14.33 13.28
C ALA A 233 -0.45 -12.99 12.60
N HIS A 234 0.26 -11.91 12.92
CA HIS A 234 0.04 -10.59 12.30
C HIS A 234 0.99 -10.25 11.15
N TYR A 235 1.78 -11.23 10.65
CA TYR A 235 2.53 -11.02 9.41
C TYR A 235 1.57 -10.65 8.28
N CYS A 236 1.97 -9.70 7.43
CA CYS A 236 1.10 -9.18 6.38
C CYS A 236 0.62 -10.29 5.42
N ILE A 237 -0.69 -10.53 5.41
CA ILE A 237 -1.31 -11.51 4.52
C ILE A 237 -1.14 -11.15 3.04
N GLY A 238 -1.05 -9.84 2.73
CA GLY A 238 -0.88 -9.30 1.39
C GLY A 238 0.58 -9.14 0.94
N ALA A 239 1.58 -9.59 1.72
CA ALA A 239 2.99 -9.31 1.42
C ALA A 239 3.43 -9.74 0.01
N ASN A 240 3.00 -10.92 -0.44
CA ASN A 240 3.33 -11.42 -1.78
C ASN A 240 2.61 -10.62 -2.88
N LEU A 241 1.35 -10.23 -2.66
CA LEU A 241 0.61 -9.38 -3.58
C LEU A 241 1.25 -7.99 -3.68
N ALA A 242 1.66 -7.39 -2.56
CA ALA A 242 2.33 -6.10 -2.53
C ALA A 242 3.65 -6.13 -3.31
N ARG A 243 4.52 -7.14 -3.07
CA ARG A 243 5.77 -7.30 -3.83
C ARG A 243 5.51 -7.44 -5.33
N MET A 244 4.56 -8.28 -5.70
CA MET A 244 4.17 -8.48 -7.10
C MET A 244 3.67 -7.18 -7.72
N THR A 245 2.76 -6.47 -7.07
CA THR A 245 2.19 -5.21 -7.56
C THR A 245 3.28 -4.14 -7.74
N ILE A 246 4.18 -3.99 -6.75
CA ILE A 246 5.30 -3.06 -6.81
C ILE A 246 6.22 -3.39 -7.99
N ASN A 247 6.64 -4.64 -8.14
CA ASN A 247 7.52 -5.03 -9.24
C ASN A 247 6.85 -4.80 -10.61
N LEU A 248 5.58 -5.16 -10.77
CA LEU A 248 4.86 -5.00 -12.03
C LEU A 248 4.72 -3.53 -12.43
N ILE A 249 4.35 -2.65 -11.50
CA ILE A 249 4.19 -1.23 -11.81
C ILE A 249 5.53 -0.54 -12.11
N PHE A 250 6.59 -0.86 -11.37
CA PHE A 250 7.92 -0.29 -11.64
C PHE A 250 8.51 -0.79 -12.97
N ASN A 251 8.25 -2.04 -13.35
CA ASN A 251 8.60 -2.53 -14.67
C ASN A 251 7.89 -1.73 -15.76
N ALA A 252 6.59 -1.49 -15.62
CA ALA A 252 5.82 -0.72 -16.58
C ALA A 252 6.26 0.76 -16.63
N VAL A 253 6.52 1.40 -15.45
CA VAL A 253 7.05 2.76 -15.39
C VAL A 253 8.40 2.86 -16.11
N ALA A 254 9.29 1.89 -15.91
CA ALA A 254 10.59 1.88 -16.58
C ALA A 254 10.50 1.62 -18.09
N ASP A 255 9.45 0.96 -18.57
CA ASP A 255 9.20 0.73 -19.99
C ASP A 255 8.60 1.97 -20.69
N HIS A 256 7.67 2.66 -20.02
CA HIS A 256 6.89 3.75 -20.62
C HIS A 256 7.34 5.16 -20.23
N MET A 257 7.95 5.32 -19.04
CA MET A 257 8.33 6.61 -18.46
C MET A 257 9.77 6.59 -17.90
N PRO A 258 10.77 6.10 -18.69
CA PRO A 258 12.13 5.89 -18.19
C PRO A 258 12.83 7.16 -17.72
N ASP A 259 12.40 8.31 -18.20
CA ASP A 259 13.00 9.62 -17.97
C ASP A 259 12.13 10.52 -17.08
N LEU A 260 11.15 9.95 -16.35
CA LEU A 260 10.27 10.65 -15.42
C LEU A 260 11.05 11.59 -14.50
N LYS A 261 10.52 12.81 -14.31
CA LYS A 261 11.13 13.82 -13.43
C LYS A 261 10.09 14.52 -12.54
N PRO A 262 10.45 14.77 -11.27
CA PRO A 262 9.62 15.60 -10.39
C PRO A 262 9.44 17.02 -10.94
N ILE A 263 8.20 17.55 -10.87
CA ILE A 263 7.87 18.95 -11.14
C ILE A 263 7.71 19.73 -9.83
N SER A 264 7.14 19.08 -8.80
CA SER A 264 6.89 19.69 -7.50
C SER A 264 7.49 18.87 -6.35
N ALA A 265 7.56 19.47 -5.17
CA ALA A 265 7.72 18.72 -3.95
C ALA A 265 6.45 17.87 -3.69
N PRO A 266 6.57 16.68 -3.06
CA PRO A 266 5.43 15.85 -2.72
C PRO A 266 4.61 16.49 -1.59
N GLU A 267 3.29 16.41 -1.68
CA GLU A 267 2.37 16.77 -0.62
C GLU A 267 2.16 15.58 0.32
N ARG A 268 2.65 15.71 1.57
CA ARG A 268 2.58 14.62 2.54
C ARG A 268 1.23 14.56 3.23
N LEU A 269 0.75 13.35 3.46
CA LEU A 269 -0.37 13.08 4.34
C LEU A 269 0.03 13.38 5.79
N ARG A 270 -0.78 14.16 6.50
CA ARG A 270 -0.65 14.31 7.94
C ARG A 270 -1.31 13.11 8.65
N SER A 271 -0.49 12.21 9.15
CA SER A 271 -0.95 11.00 9.83
C SER A 271 0.05 10.54 10.88
N GLY A 272 -0.45 10.09 12.03
CA GLY A 272 0.36 9.56 13.13
C GLY A 272 0.89 8.13 12.86
N TRP A 273 0.35 7.42 11.86
CA TRP A 273 0.70 6.02 11.62
C TRP A 273 1.02 5.67 10.15
N LEU A 274 0.59 6.49 9.18
CA LEU A 274 0.91 6.31 7.76
C LEU A 274 2.00 7.30 7.32
N ASN A 275 2.98 6.80 6.58
CA ASN A 275 3.94 7.61 5.85
C ASN A 275 3.40 7.84 4.43
N GLY A 276 2.36 8.68 4.33
CA GLY A 276 1.59 8.89 3.11
C GLY A 276 2.03 10.08 2.27
N ILE A 277 1.82 9.98 0.96
CA ILE A 277 1.91 11.06 -0.01
C ILE A 277 0.53 11.22 -0.65
N LYS A 278 -0.04 12.42 -0.59
CA LYS A 278 -1.35 12.72 -1.17
C LYS A 278 -1.25 13.04 -2.65
N HIS A 279 -0.31 13.92 -3.00
CA HIS A 279 -0.11 14.44 -4.35
C HIS A 279 1.37 14.57 -4.66
N TRP A 280 1.74 14.30 -5.91
CA TRP A 280 3.09 14.51 -6.40
C TRP A 280 3.08 14.73 -7.92
N GLN A 281 3.32 15.98 -8.35
CA GLN A 281 3.33 16.34 -9.76
C GLN A 281 4.66 15.95 -10.40
N VAL A 282 4.58 15.24 -11.53
CA VAL A 282 5.72 14.75 -12.30
C VAL A 282 5.54 15.01 -13.80
N ASP A 283 6.66 15.15 -14.47
CA ASP A 283 6.77 15.10 -15.94
C ASP A 283 7.16 13.66 -16.33
N TYR A 284 6.29 13.01 -17.08
CA TYR A 284 6.50 11.64 -17.55
C TYR A 284 7.42 11.53 -18.76
N THR A 285 7.65 12.64 -19.47
CA THR A 285 8.41 12.68 -20.73
C THR A 285 9.90 12.94 -20.53
N GLY A 286 10.30 13.35 -19.34
CA GLY A 286 11.67 13.78 -19.04
C GLY A 286 12.08 15.11 -19.68
N ARG A 287 11.15 15.78 -20.37
CA ARG A 287 11.36 17.12 -20.92
C ARG A 287 11.23 18.11 -19.77
N CYS A 288 12.19 19.01 -19.62
CA CYS A 288 12.08 20.12 -18.67
C CYS A 288 10.81 20.91 -19.02
N PRO A 289 9.90 21.18 -18.05
CA PRO A 289 8.80 22.10 -18.32
C PRO A 289 9.41 23.44 -18.77
N VAL A 290 9.04 23.90 -19.95
CA VAL A 290 9.35 25.28 -20.35
C VAL A 290 8.62 26.15 -19.35
N ALA A 291 9.37 26.87 -18.51
CA ALA A 291 8.81 27.88 -17.63
C ALA A 291 8.08 28.91 -18.50
N HIS A 292 6.75 28.93 -18.42
CA HIS A 292 5.90 29.95 -18.99
C HIS A 292 5.62 31.04 -17.96
#